data_276cbca6a1f41e1069c94299cb631fac
#
_entry.id   276cbca6a1f41e1069c94299cb631fac
#
_cell.length_a   1.000
_cell.length_b   1.000
_cell.length_c   1.000
_cell.angle_alpha   90.00
_cell.angle_beta   90.00
_cell.angle_gamma   90.00
#
_symmetry.space_group_name_H-M   'P 1'
#
loop_
_entity.id
_entity.type
_entity.pdbx_description
1 polymer ?
#
loop_
_entity_poly.entity_id
_entity_poly.type
_entity_poly.pdbx_seq_one_letter_code
_entity_poly.pdbx_strand_id
1 'polypeptide(L)'
;GKGTSDSNDAAKHGNMVAICDIDENNLNKAASKWPKAKKFFDYRKMIEEFGDSFDAVTVSIPDHSHAPASSLAIKAGKHCFTQKPLTHSIEEARVLGELAKKHGVQSQMGNQGTASSNLRKTAALVQAGLLGNVSEVHVWTNRPVWPQGIAKRLPKAPVPANVDWDLWLGPAPFREYGDGYLPFKWRG
;
A
#
# COMPACT_ATOMS: atom_id res chain seq x y z
N GLY A 1 2.20 6.86 8.97
CA GLY A 1 1.22 5.85 8.52
C GLY A 1 1.88 4.55 8.08
N LYS A 2 1.12 3.68 7.39
CA LYS A 2 1.63 2.36 6.98
C LYS A 2 2.81 2.47 6.01
N GLY A 3 2.76 3.40 5.06
CA GLY A 3 3.88 3.66 4.15
C GLY A 3 5.20 3.93 4.87
N THR A 4 5.18 4.72 5.94
CA THR A 4 6.38 4.98 6.74
C THR A 4 6.93 3.70 7.40
N SER A 5 6.04 2.83 7.92
CA SER A 5 6.46 1.55 8.50
C SER A 5 7.10 0.64 7.45
N ASP A 6 6.43 0.46 6.32
CA ASP A 6 6.90 -0.44 5.26
C ASP A 6 8.21 0.05 4.64
N SER A 7 8.35 1.36 4.41
CA SER A 7 9.61 1.94 3.93
C SER A 7 10.74 1.76 4.93
N ASN A 8 10.47 1.89 6.24
CA ASN A 8 11.47 1.63 7.28
C ASN A 8 11.90 0.16 7.31
N ASP A 9 10.97 -0.76 7.09
CA ASP A 9 11.29 -2.18 7.06
C ASP A 9 12.06 -2.54 5.79
N ALA A 10 11.67 -2.00 4.63
CA ALA A 10 12.40 -2.19 3.38
C ALA A 10 13.85 -1.67 3.46
N ALA A 11 14.06 -0.51 4.10
CA ALA A 11 15.39 0.09 4.27
C ALA A 11 16.37 -0.75 5.13
N LYS A 12 15.87 -1.76 5.86
CA LYS A 12 16.72 -2.72 6.59
C LYS A 12 17.34 -3.78 5.67
N HIS A 13 16.76 -3.94 4.47
CA HIS A 13 17.10 -5.01 3.53
C HIS A 13 17.58 -4.50 2.18
N GLY A 14 17.59 -3.19 1.95
CA GLY A 14 18.02 -2.58 0.70
C GLY A 14 18.28 -1.09 0.83
N ASN A 15 18.85 -0.51 -0.23
CA ASN A 15 19.13 0.92 -0.30
C ASN A 15 17.88 1.69 -0.77
N MET A 16 17.50 2.72 -0.03
CA MET A 16 16.43 3.63 -0.43
C MET A 16 16.97 4.66 -1.42
N VAL A 17 16.71 4.43 -2.71
CA VAL A 17 17.23 5.29 -3.80
C VAL A 17 16.20 6.26 -4.33
N ALA A 18 14.90 5.98 -4.13
CA ALA A 18 13.79 6.86 -4.50
C ALA A 18 12.66 6.79 -3.46
N ILE A 19 11.96 7.89 -3.31
CA ILE A 19 10.75 8.03 -2.48
C ILE A 19 9.68 8.79 -3.24
N CYS A 20 8.43 8.36 -3.09
CA CYS A 20 7.29 8.97 -3.76
C CYS A 20 6.11 9.12 -2.80
N ASP A 21 5.56 10.32 -2.73
CA ASP A 21 4.31 10.62 -2.00
C ASP A 21 3.64 11.84 -2.63
N ILE A 22 2.31 11.83 -2.71
CA ILE A 22 1.50 12.96 -3.23
C ILE A 22 1.34 14.08 -2.20
N ASP A 23 1.74 13.86 -0.97
CA ASP A 23 1.77 14.81 0.12
C ASP A 23 3.21 15.30 0.36
N GLU A 24 3.47 16.57 0.08
CA GLU A 24 4.80 17.17 0.19
C GLU A 24 5.37 17.06 1.62
N ASN A 25 4.54 17.16 2.65
CA ASN A 25 4.98 17.04 4.03
C ASN A 25 5.49 15.63 4.33
N ASN A 26 4.79 14.59 3.84
CA ASN A 26 5.23 13.20 3.97
C ASN A 26 6.52 12.96 3.19
N LEU A 27 6.59 13.48 1.96
CA LEU A 27 7.75 13.36 1.10
C LEU A 27 8.99 13.99 1.72
N ASN A 28 8.86 15.21 2.25
CA ASN A 28 9.96 15.91 2.92
C ASN A 28 10.40 15.21 4.22
N LYS A 29 9.46 14.67 4.99
CA LYS A 29 9.77 13.86 6.17
C LYS A 29 10.52 12.57 5.80
N ALA A 30 10.17 11.92 4.71
CA ALA A 30 10.89 10.76 4.21
C ALA A 30 12.28 11.14 3.71
N ALA A 31 12.41 12.26 2.98
CA ALA A 31 13.69 12.77 2.48
C ALA A 31 14.67 13.12 3.60
N SER A 32 14.17 13.66 4.73
CA SER A 32 15.03 13.92 5.91
C SER A 32 15.65 12.63 6.47
N LYS A 33 14.96 11.49 6.32
CA LYS A 33 15.46 10.19 6.75
C LYS A 33 16.39 9.55 5.73
N TRP A 34 16.09 9.73 4.44
CA TRP A 34 16.88 9.19 3.32
C TRP A 34 17.32 10.32 2.39
N PRO A 35 18.31 11.12 2.82
CA PRO A 35 18.69 12.35 2.11
C PRO A 35 19.31 12.12 0.71
N LYS A 36 19.75 10.89 0.44
CA LYS A 36 20.26 10.49 -0.88
C LYS A 36 19.18 9.98 -1.83
N ALA A 37 17.97 9.71 -1.34
CA ALA A 37 16.87 9.22 -2.16
C ALA A 37 16.28 10.35 -3.01
N LYS A 38 16.08 10.10 -4.31
CA LYS A 38 15.44 11.04 -5.22
C LYS A 38 13.94 11.14 -4.88
N LYS A 39 13.41 12.37 -4.84
CA LYS A 39 12.00 12.64 -4.52
C LYS A 39 11.14 12.68 -5.76
N PHE A 40 9.95 12.10 -5.69
CA PHE A 40 8.93 12.15 -6.72
C PHE A 40 7.53 12.38 -6.10
N PHE A 41 6.69 13.14 -6.76
CA PHE A 41 5.26 13.27 -6.42
C PHE A 41 4.40 12.23 -7.13
N ASP A 42 4.81 11.84 -8.33
CA ASP A 42 4.09 10.91 -9.20
C ASP A 42 4.94 9.64 -9.41
N TYR A 43 4.41 8.49 -8.99
CA TYR A 43 5.09 7.20 -9.17
C TYR A 43 5.30 6.83 -10.65
N ARG A 44 4.47 7.35 -11.55
CA ARG A 44 4.62 7.12 -13.00
C ARG A 44 5.92 7.75 -13.49
N LYS A 45 6.16 9.00 -13.11
CA LYS A 45 7.42 9.69 -13.40
C LYS A 45 8.62 9.05 -12.72
N MET A 46 8.44 8.59 -11.47
CA MET A 46 9.51 7.87 -10.78
C MET A 46 9.95 6.63 -11.56
N ILE A 47 9.02 5.85 -12.08
CA ILE A 47 9.34 4.65 -12.84
C ILE A 47 9.90 4.99 -14.23
N GLU A 48 9.33 5.97 -14.92
CA GLU A 48 9.77 6.41 -16.24
C GLU A 48 11.18 7.01 -16.23
N GLU A 49 11.44 7.94 -15.29
CA GLU A 49 12.69 8.72 -15.26
C GLU A 49 13.82 8.06 -14.46
N PHE A 50 13.48 7.14 -13.55
CA PHE A 50 14.45 6.62 -12.58
C PHE A 50 14.35 5.10 -12.38
N GLY A 51 13.51 4.41 -13.15
CA GLY A 51 13.27 2.97 -13.02
C GLY A 51 14.54 2.13 -13.10
N ASP A 52 15.49 2.49 -13.94
CA ASP A 52 16.75 1.74 -14.10
C ASP A 52 17.66 1.77 -12.86
N SER A 53 17.36 2.64 -11.89
CA SER A 53 18.17 2.83 -10.68
C SER A 53 17.70 2.01 -9.48
N PHE A 54 16.64 1.20 -9.61
CA PHE A 54 16.15 0.34 -8.54
C PHE A 54 15.61 -1.00 -9.04
N ASP A 55 15.62 -1.99 -8.17
CA ASP A 55 15.24 -3.38 -8.47
C ASP A 55 13.84 -3.71 -7.98
N ALA A 56 13.38 -3.03 -6.93
CA ALA A 56 12.13 -3.33 -6.27
C ALA A 56 11.42 -2.08 -5.76
N VAL A 57 10.10 -2.17 -5.59
CA VAL A 57 9.27 -1.11 -5.01
C VAL A 57 8.41 -1.64 -3.87
N THR A 58 8.13 -0.77 -2.90
CA THR A 58 7.05 -0.97 -1.92
C THR A 58 5.90 -0.03 -2.25
N VAL A 59 4.70 -0.58 -2.42
CA VAL A 59 3.47 0.15 -2.71
C VAL A 59 2.59 0.15 -1.46
N SER A 60 2.55 1.26 -0.74
CA SER A 60 1.80 1.44 0.53
C SER A 60 1.00 2.73 0.51
N ILE A 61 0.14 2.85 -0.47
CA ILE A 61 -0.69 3.99 -0.84
C ILE A 61 -2.18 3.66 -0.62
N PRO A 62 -3.16 4.51 -0.97
CA PRO A 62 -4.57 4.16 -0.90
C PRO A 62 -4.92 2.92 -1.74
N ASP A 63 -5.83 2.10 -1.22
CA ASP A 63 -6.18 0.78 -1.73
C ASP A 63 -6.54 0.76 -3.23
N HIS A 64 -7.26 1.80 -3.71
CA HIS A 64 -7.69 1.94 -5.10
C HIS A 64 -6.55 2.22 -6.09
N SER A 65 -5.38 2.64 -5.60
CA SER A 65 -4.20 2.93 -6.41
C SER A 65 -3.13 1.82 -6.36
N HIS A 66 -3.36 0.74 -5.58
CA HIS A 66 -2.41 -0.36 -5.47
C HIS A 66 -2.14 -1.03 -6.82
N ALA A 67 -3.20 -1.42 -7.55
CA ALA A 67 -3.06 -2.12 -8.83
C ALA A 67 -2.38 -1.29 -9.91
N PRO A 68 -2.76 -0.03 -10.17
CA PRO A 68 -2.07 0.81 -11.16
C PRO A 68 -0.57 0.97 -10.87
N ALA A 69 -0.20 1.28 -9.63
CA ALA A 69 1.20 1.48 -9.26
C ALA A 69 2.01 0.18 -9.36
N SER A 70 1.46 -0.92 -8.83
CA SER A 70 2.12 -2.23 -8.87
C SER A 70 2.27 -2.75 -10.28
N SER A 71 1.22 -2.62 -11.12
CA SER A 71 1.27 -3.08 -12.51
C SER A 71 2.31 -2.33 -13.33
N LEU A 72 2.44 -1.03 -13.11
CA LEU A 72 3.45 -0.22 -13.80
C LEU A 72 4.87 -0.65 -13.40
N ALA A 73 5.12 -0.85 -12.10
CA ALA A 73 6.41 -1.35 -11.61
C ALA A 73 6.74 -2.74 -12.17
N ILE A 74 5.78 -3.66 -12.14
CA ILE A 74 5.94 -5.03 -12.68
C ILE A 74 6.24 -5.00 -14.19
N LYS A 75 5.51 -4.18 -14.97
CA LYS A 75 5.76 -4.00 -16.41
C LYS A 75 7.15 -3.44 -16.70
N ALA A 76 7.68 -2.62 -15.80
CA ALA A 76 9.06 -2.11 -15.85
C ALA A 76 10.10 -3.13 -15.34
N GLY A 77 9.72 -4.38 -15.08
CA GLY A 77 10.62 -5.44 -14.63
C GLY A 77 11.05 -5.32 -13.16
N LYS A 78 10.29 -4.61 -12.33
CA LYS A 78 10.63 -4.41 -10.90
C LYS A 78 9.88 -5.38 -10.00
N HIS A 79 10.57 -5.93 -9.00
CA HIS A 79 9.94 -6.67 -7.92
C HIS A 79 8.99 -5.75 -7.13
N CYS A 80 7.87 -6.29 -6.63
CA CYS A 80 6.85 -5.44 -6.03
C CYS A 80 6.31 -6.03 -4.72
N PHE A 81 6.44 -5.26 -3.64
CA PHE A 81 5.71 -5.50 -2.41
C PHE A 81 4.54 -4.53 -2.34
N THR A 82 3.32 -5.03 -2.34
CA THR A 82 2.10 -4.21 -2.29
C THR A 82 1.37 -4.43 -0.96
N GLN A 83 1.04 -3.36 -0.27
CA GLN A 83 0.29 -3.45 0.99
C GLN A 83 -1.10 -4.07 0.77
N LYS A 84 -1.68 -4.63 1.83
CA LYS A 84 -3.03 -5.19 1.80
C LYS A 84 -4.09 -4.06 1.80
N PRO A 85 -5.24 -4.27 1.11
CA PRO A 85 -5.53 -5.36 0.18
C PRO A 85 -4.63 -5.26 -1.06
N LEU A 86 -4.35 -6.38 -1.72
CA LEU A 86 -3.46 -6.37 -2.90
C LEU A 86 -3.96 -5.39 -3.97
N THR A 87 -5.27 -5.37 -4.18
CA THR A 87 -5.96 -4.56 -5.19
C THR A 87 -7.34 -4.15 -4.71
N HIS A 88 -8.02 -3.30 -5.49
CA HIS A 88 -9.39 -2.88 -5.27
C HIS A 88 -10.42 -3.89 -5.83
N SER A 89 -10.06 -4.65 -6.87
CA SER A 89 -10.93 -5.66 -7.48
C SER A 89 -10.24 -7.02 -7.64
N ILE A 90 -11.04 -8.08 -7.84
CA ILE A 90 -10.54 -9.43 -8.07
C ILE A 90 -9.82 -9.51 -9.41
N GLU A 91 -10.33 -8.84 -10.43
CA GLU A 91 -9.71 -8.82 -11.76
C GLU A 91 -8.32 -8.19 -11.72
N GLU A 92 -8.16 -7.05 -11.06
CA GLU A 92 -6.85 -6.43 -10.87
C GLU A 92 -5.84 -7.40 -10.23
N ALA A 93 -6.28 -8.18 -9.23
CA ALA A 93 -5.42 -9.16 -8.56
C ALA A 93 -4.95 -10.27 -9.51
N ARG A 94 -5.83 -10.75 -10.39
CA ARG A 94 -5.49 -11.72 -11.43
C ARG A 94 -4.50 -11.15 -12.44
N VAL A 95 -4.76 -9.94 -12.91
CA VAL A 95 -3.88 -9.22 -13.84
C VAL A 95 -2.49 -9.02 -13.24
N LEU A 96 -2.38 -8.65 -11.98
CA LEU A 96 -1.06 -8.50 -11.33
C LEU A 96 -0.30 -9.83 -11.27
N GLY A 97 -0.98 -10.94 -10.97
CA GLY A 97 -0.36 -12.27 -10.96
C GLY A 97 0.15 -12.69 -12.35
N GLU A 98 -0.64 -12.46 -13.39
CA GLU A 98 -0.26 -12.72 -14.79
C GLU A 98 0.92 -11.85 -15.23
N LEU A 99 0.89 -10.56 -14.89
CA LEU A 99 1.98 -9.63 -15.19
C LEU A 99 3.28 -10.04 -14.49
N ALA A 100 3.23 -10.39 -13.20
CA ALA A 100 4.40 -10.83 -12.47
C ALA A 100 5.03 -12.09 -13.11
N LYS A 101 4.20 -13.06 -13.49
CA LYS A 101 4.65 -14.25 -14.22
C LYS A 101 5.24 -13.90 -15.58
N LYS A 102 4.56 -13.05 -16.37
CA LYS A 102 4.99 -12.64 -17.71
C LYS A 102 6.35 -11.93 -17.70
N HIS A 103 6.56 -11.05 -16.71
CA HIS A 103 7.78 -10.25 -16.60
C HIS A 103 8.88 -10.90 -15.74
N GLY A 104 8.63 -12.10 -15.19
CA GLY A 104 9.62 -12.84 -14.41
C GLY A 104 10.01 -12.18 -13.09
N VAL A 105 9.13 -11.35 -12.51
CA VAL A 105 9.39 -10.63 -11.27
C VAL A 105 8.67 -11.27 -10.08
N GLN A 106 9.19 -11.03 -8.89
CA GLN A 106 8.56 -11.46 -7.65
C GLN A 106 7.57 -10.40 -7.17
N SER A 107 6.39 -10.84 -6.71
CA SER A 107 5.41 -9.97 -6.09
C SER A 107 4.93 -10.56 -4.77
N GLN A 108 4.68 -9.70 -3.78
CA GLN A 108 4.25 -10.09 -2.44
C GLN A 108 3.21 -9.12 -1.91
N MET A 109 2.10 -9.65 -1.39
CA MET A 109 1.14 -8.84 -0.64
C MET A 109 1.56 -8.68 0.82
N GLY A 110 1.32 -7.50 1.39
CA GLY A 110 1.68 -7.12 2.75
C GLY A 110 0.78 -7.71 3.83
N ASN A 111 0.82 -9.00 4.03
CA ASN A 111 0.13 -9.74 5.10
C ASN A 111 1.06 -10.03 6.29
N GLN A 112 1.50 -8.99 6.98
CA GLN A 112 2.49 -9.10 8.05
C GLN A 112 2.04 -10.01 9.21
N GLY A 113 0.74 -9.97 9.56
CA GLY A 113 0.18 -10.85 10.58
C GLY A 113 0.35 -12.33 10.25
N THR A 114 0.07 -12.71 9.01
CA THR A 114 0.25 -14.08 8.52
C THR A 114 1.72 -14.50 8.47
N ALA A 115 2.62 -13.56 8.22
CA ALA A 115 4.06 -13.81 8.21
C ALA A 115 4.69 -13.92 9.61
N SER A 116 3.92 -13.65 10.68
CA SER A 116 4.46 -13.64 12.05
C SER A 116 4.89 -15.05 12.53
N SER A 117 5.98 -15.08 13.29
CA SER A 117 6.42 -16.32 13.93
C SER A 117 5.40 -16.89 14.94
N ASN A 118 4.63 -16.02 15.59
CA ASN A 118 3.60 -16.43 16.54
C ASN A 118 2.47 -17.18 15.84
N LEU A 119 2.01 -16.72 14.67
CA LEU A 119 1.01 -17.46 13.90
C LEU A 119 1.50 -18.85 13.51
N ARG A 120 2.75 -18.96 13.02
CA ARG A 120 3.35 -20.25 12.66
C ARG A 120 3.47 -21.19 13.86
N LYS A 121 3.91 -20.67 15.02
CA LYS A 121 3.99 -21.46 16.26
C LYS A 121 2.60 -21.94 16.70
N THR A 122 1.60 -21.05 16.69
CA THR A 122 0.23 -21.40 17.07
C THR A 122 -0.34 -22.47 16.13
N ALA A 123 -0.16 -22.30 14.81
CA ALA A 123 -0.59 -23.29 13.83
C ALA A 123 0.05 -24.66 14.07
N ALA A 124 1.35 -24.71 14.36
CA ALA A 124 2.05 -25.95 14.66
C ALA A 124 1.50 -26.62 15.94
N LEU A 125 1.20 -25.86 16.99
CA LEU A 125 0.61 -26.39 18.22
C LEU A 125 -0.79 -26.97 17.99
N VAL A 126 -1.62 -26.27 17.19
CA VAL A 126 -2.96 -26.77 16.81
C VAL A 126 -2.85 -28.07 15.99
N GLN A 127 -1.96 -28.10 15.00
CA GLN A 127 -1.72 -29.27 14.16
C GLN A 127 -1.15 -30.47 14.95
N ALA A 128 -0.38 -30.20 15.99
CA ALA A 128 0.12 -31.23 16.92
C ALA A 128 -0.96 -31.76 17.87
N GLY A 129 -2.21 -31.30 17.77
CA GLY A 129 -3.32 -31.78 18.57
C GLY A 129 -3.40 -31.19 19.98
N LEU A 130 -2.63 -30.15 20.30
CA LEU A 130 -2.58 -29.55 21.64
C LEU A 130 -3.95 -29.08 22.16
N LEU A 131 -4.83 -28.61 21.25
CA LEU A 131 -6.19 -28.21 21.59
C LEU A 131 -7.22 -29.33 21.54
N GLY A 132 -6.81 -30.56 21.22
CA GLY A 132 -7.74 -31.66 21.00
C GLY A 132 -8.65 -31.44 19.79
N ASN A 133 -9.89 -31.94 19.85
CA ASN A 133 -10.88 -31.75 18.81
C ASN A 133 -11.50 -30.35 18.90
N VAL A 134 -11.14 -29.47 18.00
CA VAL A 134 -11.73 -28.13 17.93
C VAL A 134 -13.14 -28.24 17.35
N SER A 135 -14.17 -27.95 18.16
CA SER A 135 -15.59 -27.99 17.76
C SER A 135 -16.16 -26.62 17.40
N GLU A 136 -15.55 -25.55 17.86
CA GLU A 136 -16.08 -24.20 17.66
C GLU A 136 -14.94 -23.17 17.58
N VAL A 137 -15.09 -22.18 16.70
CA VAL A 137 -14.15 -21.08 16.53
C VAL A 137 -14.90 -19.76 16.54
N HIS A 138 -14.54 -18.86 17.45
CA HIS A 138 -15.09 -17.51 17.51
C HIS A 138 -14.05 -16.50 17.02
N VAL A 139 -14.44 -15.63 16.09
CA VAL A 139 -13.59 -14.54 15.56
C VAL A 139 -14.32 -13.23 15.72
N TRP A 140 -13.68 -12.28 16.36
CA TRP A 140 -14.26 -10.93 16.53
C TRP A 140 -13.22 -9.83 16.32
N THR A 141 -13.71 -8.62 16.08
CA THR A 141 -12.87 -7.42 15.94
C THR A 141 -13.60 -6.19 16.49
N ASN A 142 -12.84 -5.23 17.00
CA ASN A 142 -13.35 -3.91 17.37
C ASN A 142 -13.26 -2.89 16.22
N ARG A 143 -12.94 -3.34 15.03
CA ARG A 143 -12.81 -2.49 13.83
C ARG A 143 -14.09 -2.52 12.99
N PRO A 144 -14.34 -1.51 12.16
CA PRO A 144 -13.49 -0.34 11.92
C PRO A 144 -13.62 0.73 13.02
N VAL A 145 -12.54 1.54 13.20
CA VAL A 145 -12.48 2.64 14.17
C VAL A 145 -12.71 4.02 13.55
N TRP A 146 -12.80 4.08 12.23
CA TRP A 146 -13.16 5.29 11.47
C TRP A 146 -14.67 5.35 11.24
N PRO A 147 -15.23 6.55 10.98
CA PRO A 147 -16.65 6.71 10.70
C PRO A 147 -17.11 5.76 9.60
N GLN A 148 -18.29 5.21 9.76
CA GLN A 148 -18.93 4.30 8.80
C GLN A 148 -20.30 4.84 8.37
N GLY A 149 -20.75 4.44 7.17
CA GLY A 149 -22.09 4.76 6.70
C GLY A 149 -22.29 6.25 6.39
N ILE A 150 -21.27 6.93 5.86
CA ILE A 150 -21.38 8.32 5.43
C ILE A 150 -22.35 8.39 4.25
N ALA A 151 -23.62 8.73 4.54
CA ALA A 151 -24.68 8.77 3.54
C ALA A 151 -24.59 9.96 2.57
N LYS A 152 -23.89 11.03 2.95
CA LYS A 152 -23.77 12.25 2.14
C LYS A 152 -22.30 12.52 1.85
N ARG A 153 -22.02 13.01 0.63
CA ARG A 153 -20.68 13.50 0.29
C ARG A 153 -20.24 14.61 1.23
N LEU A 154 -18.96 14.62 1.57
CA LEU A 154 -18.38 15.70 2.35
C LEU A 154 -18.54 17.04 1.60
N PRO A 155 -18.82 18.14 2.30
CA PRO A 155 -18.88 19.47 1.70
C PRO A 155 -17.56 19.79 0.97
N LYS A 156 -17.69 20.50 -0.15
CA LYS A 156 -16.52 21.01 -0.88
C LYS A 156 -15.66 21.87 0.02
N ALA A 157 -14.36 21.63 -0.03
CA ALA A 157 -13.35 22.39 0.68
C ALA A 157 -12.13 22.63 -0.23
N PRO A 158 -11.29 23.64 0.05
CA PRO A 158 -10.05 23.83 -0.67
C PRO A 158 -9.11 22.64 -0.44
N VAL A 159 -8.44 22.20 -1.52
CA VAL A 159 -7.41 21.16 -1.41
C VAL A 159 -6.25 21.72 -0.58
N PRO A 160 -5.73 20.98 0.41
CA PRO A 160 -4.53 21.39 1.14
C PRO A 160 -3.36 21.65 0.17
N ALA A 161 -2.63 22.75 0.36
CA ALA A 161 -1.58 23.17 -0.57
C ALA A 161 -0.42 22.18 -0.73
N ASN A 162 -0.25 21.30 0.25
CA ASN A 162 0.78 20.24 0.24
C ASN A 162 0.36 18.93 -0.42
N VAL A 163 -0.86 18.86 -0.97
CA VAL A 163 -1.44 17.60 -1.49
C VAL A 163 -1.83 17.78 -2.96
N ASP A 164 -1.41 16.85 -3.81
CA ASP A 164 -1.95 16.70 -5.15
C ASP A 164 -3.20 15.82 -5.11
N TRP A 165 -4.37 16.47 -5.23
CA TRP A 165 -5.66 15.77 -5.13
C TRP A 165 -5.98 14.88 -6.33
N ASP A 166 -5.55 15.27 -7.53
CA ASP A 166 -5.76 14.47 -8.74
C ASP A 166 -4.95 13.16 -8.69
N LEU A 167 -3.69 13.26 -8.28
CA LEU A 167 -2.85 12.08 -8.05
C LEU A 167 -3.38 11.19 -6.92
N TRP A 168 -3.99 11.79 -5.88
CA TRP A 168 -4.61 11.02 -4.82
C TRP A 168 -5.84 10.25 -5.29
N LEU A 169 -6.69 10.86 -6.11
CA LEU A 169 -7.85 10.21 -6.73
C LEU A 169 -7.41 9.05 -7.63
N GLY A 170 -6.33 9.22 -8.39
CA GLY A 170 -5.80 8.20 -9.28
C GLY A 170 -6.88 7.65 -10.23
N PRO A 171 -7.18 6.34 -10.22
CA PRO A 171 -8.16 5.73 -11.11
C PRO A 171 -9.62 5.95 -10.67
N ALA A 172 -9.86 6.54 -9.49
CA ALA A 172 -11.21 6.79 -9.02
C ALA A 172 -11.87 7.91 -9.85
N PRO A 173 -13.22 7.89 -10.03
CA PRO A 173 -13.92 8.98 -10.68
C PRO A 173 -13.63 10.31 -10.01
N PHE A 174 -13.46 11.36 -10.82
CA PHE A 174 -13.24 12.69 -10.30
C PHE A 174 -14.33 13.11 -9.30
N ARG A 175 -13.89 13.70 -8.21
CA ARG A 175 -14.75 14.40 -7.24
C ARG A 175 -14.00 15.57 -6.62
N GLU A 176 -14.77 16.58 -6.23
CA GLU A 176 -14.21 17.69 -5.50
C GLU A 176 -13.70 17.24 -4.13
N TYR A 177 -12.63 17.88 -3.68
CA TYR A 177 -12.11 17.63 -2.34
C TYR A 177 -13.13 18.08 -1.28
N GLY A 178 -13.24 17.29 -0.23
CA GLY A 178 -14.00 17.60 0.97
C GLY A 178 -13.13 17.40 2.21
N ASP A 179 -13.27 18.28 3.17
CA ASP A 179 -12.52 18.16 4.43
C ASP A 179 -12.91 16.88 5.17
N GLY A 180 -11.89 16.09 5.49
CA GLY A 180 -12.08 14.76 6.11
C GLY A 180 -11.75 13.58 5.21
N TYR A 181 -11.57 13.74 3.88
CA TYR A 181 -11.03 12.63 3.08
C TYR A 181 -9.64 12.23 3.55
N LEU A 182 -8.76 13.20 3.69
CA LEU A 182 -7.40 12.95 4.15
C LEU A 182 -7.27 13.10 5.68
N PRO A 183 -6.33 12.41 6.29
CA PRO A 183 -5.50 11.35 5.70
C PRO A 183 -6.15 9.96 5.78
N PHE A 184 -7.30 9.79 6.45
CA PHE A 184 -7.75 8.46 6.85
C PHE A 184 -9.26 8.22 6.74
N LYS A 185 -10.10 9.23 6.90
CA LYS A 185 -11.56 9.08 7.01
C LYS A 185 -12.25 8.65 5.70
N TRP A 186 -11.55 8.73 4.57
CA TRP A 186 -12.05 8.27 3.27
C TRP A 186 -12.43 6.78 3.24
N ARG A 187 -12.06 6.02 4.27
CA ARG A 187 -12.34 4.58 4.40
C ARG A 187 -13.74 4.29 4.97
N GLY A 188 -14.46 5.28 5.48
CA GLY A 188 -15.75 5.13 6.14
C GLY A 188 -16.97 5.19 5.25
#